data_4218818e80b9558b62926216ceb8373d
#
_entry.id   4218818e80b9558b62926216ceb8373d
#
_cell.length_a   1.000
_cell.length_b   1.000
_cell.length_c   1.000
_cell.angle_alpha   90.00
_cell.angle_beta   90.00
_cell.angle_gamma   90.00
#
_symmetry.space_group_name_H-M   'P 1'
#
loop_
_entity.id
_entity.type
_entity.pdbx_description
1 polymer ?
#
loop_
_entity_poly.entity_id
_entity_poly.type
_entity_poly.pdbx_seq_one_letter_code
_entity_poly.pdbx_strand_id
1 'polypeptide(L)'
;MEPQELIDRYAEGERDFAGVDLSGITIKGHDLSDINLEGADLSNSDFQNMTFDNANLKNCNFCESQFEVVSFINADLKEAQLTQSGLESVNFRGAELTDAKFRESKYVCDCNFESAKMNKVDFYKVDISNQNFSSLDLQECNFSQVSANYINFNSSNLTRCNFKMANLESSNFQDACLKEANFKQANLKNANIMRSKLKSVSFVGANLTDANLYASNYEEAKIIGAIMPDGEVYDPEGYFVFESTPKSTQVEFIDTENAPKSPNSTHQAVIVNGSLYVAGQIAIAPTVNAMLCEDEITEQTRRVMDNLTAILAAAGAGWTDVVKTTIFMIDLNECDRMNSVYSEYFPDGNLPICTCVAVSQLPQNVRIQIECVAAV
;
A
#
# COMPACT_ATOMS: atom_id res chain seq x y z
N MET A 1 -40.56 -24.16 -5.35
CA MET A 1 -40.02 -25.54 -5.15
C MET A 1 -39.57 -25.66 -3.72
N GLU A 2 -39.83 -26.82 -3.07
CA GLU A 2 -39.33 -27.02 -1.71
C GLU A 2 -37.83 -27.40 -1.71
N PRO A 3 -37.06 -27.03 -0.67
CA PRO A 3 -35.61 -27.33 -0.61
C PRO A 3 -35.27 -28.79 -0.78
N GLN A 4 -36.05 -29.68 -0.15
CA GLN A 4 -35.82 -31.13 -0.24
C GLN A 4 -36.06 -31.66 -1.67
N GLU A 5 -37.05 -31.15 -2.38
CA GLU A 5 -37.31 -31.52 -3.76
C GLU A 5 -36.12 -31.16 -4.68
N LEU A 6 -35.52 -29.99 -4.48
CA LEU A 6 -34.29 -29.60 -5.19
C LEU A 6 -33.16 -30.59 -4.96
N ILE A 7 -32.91 -30.90 -3.66
CA ILE A 7 -31.84 -31.81 -3.26
C ILE A 7 -32.02 -33.21 -3.82
N ASP A 8 -33.23 -33.75 -3.75
CA ASP A 8 -33.56 -35.11 -4.22
C ASP A 8 -33.37 -35.19 -5.76
N ARG A 9 -33.90 -34.24 -6.51
CA ARG A 9 -33.76 -34.19 -7.98
C ARG A 9 -32.28 -33.97 -8.41
N TYR A 10 -31.56 -33.15 -7.67
CA TYR A 10 -30.12 -32.98 -7.92
C TYR A 10 -29.34 -34.28 -7.65
N ALA A 11 -29.69 -35.03 -6.59
CA ALA A 11 -29.09 -36.33 -6.26
C ALA A 11 -29.39 -37.38 -7.33
N GLU A 12 -30.56 -37.32 -7.99
CA GLU A 12 -30.95 -38.15 -9.12
C GLU A 12 -30.24 -37.79 -10.43
N GLY A 13 -29.42 -36.75 -10.42
CA GLY A 13 -28.56 -36.30 -11.54
C GLY A 13 -29.12 -35.15 -12.35
N GLU A 14 -30.28 -34.58 -11.96
CA GLU A 14 -30.76 -33.35 -12.59
C GLU A 14 -29.86 -32.18 -12.24
N ARG A 15 -29.63 -31.29 -13.22
CA ARG A 15 -28.79 -30.10 -13.04
C ARG A 15 -29.49 -28.82 -13.51
N ASP A 16 -30.54 -28.92 -14.30
CA ASP A 16 -31.24 -27.75 -14.88
C ASP A 16 -32.45 -27.36 -14.02
N PHE A 17 -32.26 -26.25 -13.28
CA PHE A 17 -33.25 -25.63 -12.40
C PHE A 17 -33.39 -24.14 -12.76
N ALA A 18 -33.20 -23.79 -14.04
CA ALA A 18 -33.27 -22.39 -14.46
C ALA A 18 -34.69 -21.80 -14.21
N GLY A 19 -34.72 -20.57 -13.69
CA GLY A 19 -35.94 -19.80 -13.41
C GLY A 19 -36.81 -20.36 -12.28
N VAL A 20 -36.33 -21.30 -11.50
CA VAL A 20 -37.10 -21.86 -10.38
C VAL A 20 -37.29 -20.82 -9.26
N ASP A 21 -38.44 -20.83 -8.62
CA ASP A 21 -38.70 -20.07 -7.38
C ASP A 21 -38.31 -20.92 -6.15
N LEU A 22 -37.25 -20.45 -5.48
CA LEU A 22 -36.65 -20.97 -4.26
C LEU A 22 -36.56 -19.86 -3.19
N SER A 23 -37.43 -18.85 -3.27
CA SER A 23 -37.42 -17.74 -2.31
C SER A 23 -37.77 -18.18 -0.90
N GLY A 24 -37.11 -17.58 0.09
CA GLY A 24 -37.39 -17.84 1.52
C GLY A 24 -36.94 -19.20 2.04
N ILE A 25 -36.07 -19.92 1.33
CA ILE A 25 -35.60 -21.25 1.74
C ILE A 25 -34.44 -21.18 2.74
N THR A 26 -34.25 -22.26 3.49
CA THR A 26 -33.03 -22.50 4.27
C THR A 26 -32.43 -23.82 3.82
N ILE A 27 -31.17 -23.77 3.31
CA ILE A 27 -30.42 -24.97 2.89
C ILE A 27 -29.05 -24.96 3.58
N LYS A 28 -28.64 -26.14 4.08
CA LYS A 28 -27.40 -26.27 4.83
C LYS A 28 -26.62 -27.54 4.47
N GLY A 29 -25.30 -27.39 4.23
CA GLY A 29 -24.37 -28.52 4.15
C GLY A 29 -24.49 -29.35 2.87
N HIS A 30 -24.97 -28.78 1.78
CA HIS A 30 -25.10 -29.48 0.49
C HIS A 30 -24.12 -28.98 -0.54
N ASP A 31 -23.66 -29.89 -1.40
CA ASP A 31 -22.89 -29.59 -2.61
C ASP A 31 -23.84 -29.60 -3.80
N LEU A 32 -24.00 -28.42 -4.41
CA LEU A 32 -24.77 -28.16 -5.61
C LEU A 32 -23.86 -27.67 -6.75
N SER A 33 -22.65 -28.21 -6.84
CA SER A 33 -21.70 -27.88 -7.91
C SER A 33 -22.28 -28.19 -9.29
N ASP A 34 -21.88 -27.41 -10.29
CA ASP A 34 -22.36 -27.53 -11.68
C ASP A 34 -23.89 -27.39 -11.89
N ILE A 35 -24.65 -26.94 -10.87
CA ILE A 35 -26.09 -26.71 -11.01
C ILE A 35 -26.37 -25.50 -11.92
N ASN A 36 -27.43 -25.60 -12.73
CA ASN A 36 -27.98 -24.48 -13.48
C ASN A 36 -29.18 -23.90 -12.74
N LEU A 37 -29.02 -22.70 -12.19
CA LEU A 37 -30.06 -21.90 -11.54
C LEU A 37 -30.23 -20.54 -12.26
N GLU A 38 -29.86 -20.44 -13.53
CA GLU A 38 -29.96 -19.16 -14.26
C GLU A 38 -31.34 -18.53 -14.10
N GLY A 39 -31.38 -17.26 -13.65
CA GLY A 39 -32.62 -16.51 -13.44
C GLY A 39 -33.53 -17.03 -12.31
N ALA A 40 -33.06 -17.95 -11.45
CA ALA A 40 -33.83 -18.43 -10.32
C ALA A 40 -34.04 -17.33 -9.26
N ASP A 41 -35.14 -17.38 -8.56
CA ASP A 41 -35.41 -16.56 -7.37
C ASP A 41 -34.98 -17.31 -6.11
N LEU A 42 -33.93 -16.83 -5.46
CA LEU A 42 -33.30 -17.32 -4.25
C LEU A 42 -33.32 -16.24 -3.16
N SER A 43 -34.20 -15.25 -3.28
CA SER A 43 -34.30 -14.12 -2.36
C SER A 43 -34.79 -14.53 -0.97
N ASN A 44 -34.42 -13.74 0.06
CA ASN A 44 -34.80 -13.97 1.45
C ASN A 44 -34.42 -15.36 1.99
N SER A 45 -33.33 -15.96 1.48
CA SER A 45 -32.91 -17.32 1.78
C SER A 45 -31.67 -17.37 2.68
N ASP A 46 -31.49 -18.50 3.37
CA ASP A 46 -30.36 -18.75 4.27
C ASP A 46 -29.54 -19.95 3.77
N PHE A 47 -28.29 -19.68 3.38
CA PHE A 47 -27.35 -20.65 2.85
C PHE A 47 -26.18 -20.82 3.81
N GLN A 48 -26.03 -22.02 4.40
CA GLN A 48 -24.95 -22.30 5.34
C GLN A 48 -24.14 -23.52 4.92
N ASN A 49 -22.80 -23.40 4.87
CA ASN A 49 -21.90 -24.49 4.47
C ASN A 49 -22.30 -25.12 3.11
N MET A 50 -22.59 -24.28 2.13
CA MET A 50 -23.03 -24.68 0.80
C MET A 50 -21.90 -24.60 -0.22
N THR A 51 -21.96 -25.45 -1.24
CA THR A 51 -21.08 -25.38 -2.42
C THR A 51 -21.90 -25.21 -3.68
N PHE A 52 -21.57 -24.15 -4.44
CA PHE A 52 -22.11 -23.83 -5.79
C PHE A 52 -20.96 -23.69 -6.79
N ASP A 53 -19.91 -24.49 -6.64
CA ASP A 53 -18.73 -24.38 -7.51
C ASP A 53 -19.10 -24.72 -8.96
N ASN A 54 -18.59 -23.92 -9.90
CA ASN A 54 -18.90 -24.00 -11.33
C ASN A 54 -20.39 -23.83 -11.68
N ALA A 55 -21.27 -23.45 -10.77
CA ALA A 55 -22.69 -23.30 -11.02
C ALA A 55 -22.99 -22.15 -12.02
N ASN A 56 -24.03 -22.29 -12.81
CA ASN A 56 -24.62 -21.20 -13.59
C ASN A 56 -25.66 -20.48 -12.73
N LEU A 57 -25.29 -19.31 -12.20
CA LEU A 57 -26.10 -18.45 -11.34
C LEU A 57 -26.36 -17.08 -11.97
N LYS A 58 -26.28 -16.99 -13.32
CA LYS A 58 -26.56 -15.74 -14.04
C LYS A 58 -27.95 -15.24 -13.72
N ASN A 59 -28.05 -13.92 -13.54
CA ASN A 59 -29.33 -13.25 -13.27
C ASN A 59 -30.11 -13.79 -12.06
N CYS A 60 -29.50 -14.61 -11.18
CA CYS A 60 -30.16 -15.07 -9.97
C CYS A 60 -30.49 -13.89 -9.04
N ASN A 61 -31.65 -13.98 -8.41
CA ASN A 61 -32.07 -13.07 -7.37
C ASN A 61 -31.73 -13.63 -5.99
N PHE A 62 -30.70 -13.08 -5.33
CA PHE A 62 -30.29 -13.39 -3.96
C PHE A 62 -30.55 -12.20 -3.00
N CYS A 63 -31.43 -11.29 -3.35
CA CYS A 63 -31.71 -10.13 -2.51
C CYS A 63 -32.15 -10.57 -1.09
N GLU A 64 -31.64 -9.86 -0.06
CA GLU A 64 -31.95 -10.08 1.35
C GLU A 64 -31.55 -11.46 1.91
N SER A 65 -30.74 -12.24 1.18
CA SER A 65 -30.30 -13.57 1.58
C SER A 65 -29.06 -13.52 2.49
N GLN A 66 -28.85 -14.61 3.24
CA GLN A 66 -27.69 -14.77 4.11
C GLN A 66 -26.80 -15.91 3.61
N PHE A 67 -25.49 -15.66 3.61
CA PHE A 67 -24.48 -16.62 3.18
C PHE A 67 -23.43 -16.75 4.29
N GLU A 68 -23.31 -17.96 4.84
CA GLU A 68 -22.32 -18.31 5.85
C GLU A 68 -21.51 -19.52 5.37
N VAL A 69 -20.20 -19.33 5.14
CA VAL A 69 -19.28 -20.38 4.65
C VAL A 69 -19.78 -21.00 3.34
N VAL A 70 -19.98 -20.18 2.32
CA VAL A 70 -20.49 -20.61 0.99
C VAL A 70 -19.39 -20.53 -0.05
N SER A 71 -19.28 -21.56 -0.89
CA SER A 71 -18.34 -21.59 -2.02
C SER A 71 -19.06 -21.32 -3.35
N PHE A 72 -18.54 -20.38 -4.13
CA PHE A 72 -18.90 -20.05 -5.50
C PHE A 72 -17.66 -20.11 -6.41
N ILE A 73 -16.72 -21.01 -6.16
CA ILE A 73 -15.48 -21.10 -6.94
C ILE A 73 -15.82 -21.34 -8.41
N ASN A 74 -15.31 -20.47 -9.31
CA ASN A 74 -15.57 -20.47 -10.74
C ASN A 74 -17.06 -20.41 -11.15
N ALA A 75 -17.97 -20.09 -10.26
CA ALA A 75 -19.38 -19.94 -10.60
C ALA A 75 -19.63 -18.72 -11.52
N ASP A 76 -20.63 -18.79 -12.37
CA ASP A 76 -21.08 -17.68 -13.18
C ASP A 76 -22.21 -16.93 -12.49
N LEU A 77 -21.88 -15.83 -11.84
CA LEU A 77 -22.77 -14.92 -11.10
C LEU A 77 -23.00 -13.61 -11.87
N LYS A 78 -22.81 -13.61 -13.18
CA LYS A 78 -23.01 -12.42 -13.99
C LYS A 78 -24.43 -11.86 -13.82
N GLU A 79 -24.53 -10.55 -13.56
CA GLU A 79 -25.79 -9.84 -13.34
C GLU A 79 -26.61 -10.34 -12.11
N ALA A 80 -26.03 -11.18 -11.24
CA ALA A 80 -26.70 -11.65 -10.03
C ALA A 80 -27.02 -10.47 -9.07
N GLN A 81 -28.18 -10.56 -8.39
CA GLN A 81 -28.66 -9.54 -7.47
C GLN A 81 -28.41 -10.01 -6.03
N LEU A 82 -27.48 -9.36 -5.29
CA LEU A 82 -27.16 -9.64 -3.89
C LEU A 82 -27.46 -8.42 -3.01
N THR A 83 -28.44 -7.61 -3.41
CA THR A 83 -28.82 -6.39 -2.69
C THR A 83 -29.33 -6.73 -1.30
N GLN A 84 -28.84 -6.01 -0.26
CA GLN A 84 -29.20 -6.17 1.15
C GLN A 84 -28.90 -7.56 1.72
N SER A 85 -28.03 -8.34 1.10
CA SER A 85 -27.58 -9.64 1.56
C SER A 85 -26.51 -9.51 2.65
N GLY A 86 -26.31 -10.59 3.41
CA GLY A 86 -25.18 -10.75 4.33
C GLY A 86 -24.22 -11.82 3.80
N LEU A 87 -22.92 -11.51 3.72
CA LEU A 87 -21.91 -12.43 3.22
C LEU A 87 -20.79 -12.59 4.26
N GLU A 88 -20.66 -13.78 4.81
CA GLU A 88 -19.63 -14.14 5.78
C GLU A 88 -18.87 -15.37 5.31
N SER A 89 -17.54 -15.26 5.20
CA SER A 89 -16.65 -16.34 4.78
C SER A 89 -17.05 -16.96 3.42
N VAL A 90 -17.43 -16.11 2.46
CA VAL A 90 -17.85 -16.54 1.12
C VAL A 90 -16.65 -16.59 0.16
N ASN A 91 -16.53 -17.69 -0.58
CA ASN A 91 -15.44 -17.88 -1.53
C ASN A 91 -15.88 -17.66 -2.97
N PHE A 92 -15.49 -16.51 -3.56
CA PHE A 92 -15.74 -16.15 -4.96
C PHE A 92 -14.51 -16.36 -5.85
N ARG A 93 -13.54 -17.18 -5.46
CA ARG A 93 -12.32 -17.38 -6.24
C ARG A 93 -12.62 -17.80 -7.67
N GLY A 94 -12.13 -17.01 -8.64
CA GLY A 94 -12.34 -17.27 -10.08
C GLY A 94 -13.77 -17.05 -10.56
N ALA A 95 -14.72 -16.62 -9.72
CA ALA A 95 -16.10 -16.38 -10.11
C ALA A 95 -16.22 -15.26 -11.14
N GLU A 96 -17.23 -15.36 -12.01
CA GLU A 96 -17.63 -14.32 -12.96
C GLU A 96 -18.74 -13.46 -12.31
N LEU A 97 -18.38 -12.26 -11.85
CA LEU A 97 -19.25 -11.33 -11.13
C LEU A 97 -19.58 -10.07 -11.93
N THR A 98 -19.28 -10.04 -13.23
CA THR A 98 -19.53 -8.85 -14.07
C THR A 98 -21.00 -8.41 -13.96
N ASP A 99 -21.20 -7.10 -13.72
CA ASP A 99 -22.51 -6.46 -13.52
C ASP A 99 -23.31 -6.96 -12.28
N ALA A 100 -22.72 -7.77 -11.38
CA ALA A 100 -23.36 -8.21 -10.14
C ALA A 100 -23.62 -7.03 -9.17
N LYS A 101 -24.68 -7.10 -8.35
CA LYS A 101 -25.10 -6.02 -7.45
C LYS A 101 -25.08 -6.45 -5.99
N PHE A 102 -24.14 -5.89 -5.23
CA PHE A 102 -24.01 -6.06 -3.78
C PHE A 102 -24.59 -4.87 -2.99
N ARG A 103 -25.39 -4.03 -3.61
CA ARG A 103 -25.87 -2.77 -3.02
C ARG A 103 -26.45 -2.96 -1.63
N GLU A 104 -26.04 -2.07 -0.71
CA GLU A 104 -26.58 -2.01 0.63
C GLU A 104 -26.52 -3.37 1.39
N SER A 105 -25.58 -4.26 0.97
CA SER A 105 -25.35 -5.52 1.69
C SER A 105 -25.05 -5.22 3.17
N LYS A 106 -25.62 -6.03 4.06
CA LYS A 106 -25.56 -5.82 5.51
C LYS A 106 -24.13 -5.91 6.02
N TYR A 107 -23.38 -6.86 5.48
CA TYR A 107 -21.95 -7.06 5.71
C TYR A 107 -21.35 -7.87 4.55
N VAL A 108 -20.07 -7.65 4.28
CA VAL A 108 -19.21 -8.45 3.40
C VAL A 108 -17.92 -8.64 4.17
N CYS A 109 -17.75 -9.77 4.85
CA CYS A 109 -16.60 -10.02 5.69
C CYS A 109 -15.97 -11.39 5.39
N ASP A 110 -14.64 -11.45 5.49
CA ASP A 110 -13.83 -12.64 5.24
C ASP A 110 -14.09 -13.32 3.88
N CYS A 111 -14.45 -12.50 2.85
CA CYS A 111 -14.73 -13.00 1.52
C CYS A 111 -13.46 -13.11 0.68
N ASN A 112 -13.36 -14.15 -0.14
CA ASN A 112 -12.24 -14.36 -1.06
C ASN A 112 -12.66 -14.05 -2.49
N PHE A 113 -12.10 -12.98 -3.09
CA PHE A 113 -12.33 -12.56 -4.48
C PHE A 113 -11.13 -12.85 -5.40
N GLU A 114 -10.17 -13.69 -4.97
CA GLU A 114 -8.98 -13.98 -5.76
C GLU A 114 -9.34 -14.43 -7.18
N SER A 115 -8.73 -13.77 -8.19
CA SER A 115 -8.97 -14.07 -9.60
C SER A 115 -10.42 -13.92 -10.10
N ALA A 116 -11.33 -13.36 -9.30
CA ALA A 116 -12.69 -13.08 -9.75
C ALA A 116 -12.71 -12.00 -10.83
N LYS A 117 -13.65 -12.12 -11.78
CA LYS A 117 -13.92 -11.08 -12.78
C LYS A 117 -15.04 -10.19 -12.27
N MET A 118 -14.70 -8.91 -12.01
CA MET A 118 -15.56 -8.02 -11.24
C MET A 118 -15.85 -6.68 -11.95
N ASN A 119 -15.79 -6.65 -13.27
CA ASN A 119 -16.08 -5.41 -14.00
C ASN A 119 -17.53 -4.97 -13.75
N LYS A 120 -17.74 -3.66 -13.52
CA LYS A 120 -19.05 -3.03 -13.30
C LYS A 120 -19.85 -3.55 -12.10
N VAL A 121 -19.21 -4.19 -11.13
CA VAL A 121 -19.88 -4.60 -9.89
C VAL A 121 -20.35 -3.37 -9.12
N ASP A 122 -21.54 -3.45 -8.53
CA ASP A 122 -22.12 -2.37 -7.74
C ASP A 122 -22.08 -2.67 -6.24
N PHE A 123 -21.15 -2.00 -5.52
CA PHE A 123 -20.97 -2.04 -4.07
C PHE A 123 -21.55 -0.81 -3.34
N TYR A 124 -22.51 -0.12 -3.93
CA TYR A 124 -23.10 1.08 -3.33
C TYR A 124 -23.50 0.87 -1.87
N LYS A 125 -22.97 1.70 -0.94
CA LYS A 125 -23.24 1.68 0.50
C LYS A 125 -22.94 0.34 1.21
N VAL A 126 -21.96 -0.42 0.76
CA VAL A 126 -21.52 -1.67 1.41
C VAL A 126 -20.35 -1.37 2.35
N ASP A 127 -20.26 -2.12 3.44
CA ASP A 127 -19.01 -2.20 4.22
C ASP A 127 -18.15 -3.33 3.67
N ILE A 128 -17.02 -2.96 3.07
CA ILE A 128 -15.99 -3.86 2.52
C ILE A 128 -14.63 -3.58 3.17
N SER A 129 -14.63 -3.06 4.38
CA SER A 129 -13.40 -2.76 5.12
C SER A 129 -12.55 -4.02 5.30
N ASN A 130 -11.22 -3.85 5.24
CA ASN A 130 -10.23 -4.92 5.34
C ASN A 130 -10.26 -5.99 4.22
N GLN A 131 -11.10 -5.86 3.20
CA GLN A 131 -11.13 -6.81 2.08
C GLN A 131 -9.89 -6.68 1.20
N ASN A 132 -9.53 -7.79 0.54
CA ASN A 132 -8.41 -7.84 -0.40
C ASN A 132 -8.91 -7.90 -1.84
N PHE A 133 -8.74 -6.79 -2.57
CA PHE A 133 -9.04 -6.66 -4.00
C PHE A 133 -7.77 -6.42 -4.84
N SER A 134 -6.61 -6.84 -4.34
CA SER A 134 -5.34 -6.65 -5.04
C SER A 134 -5.29 -7.43 -6.35
N SER A 135 -4.66 -6.83 -7.35
CA SER A 135 -4.44 -7.42 -8.69
C SER A 135 -5.72 -7.79 -9.45
N LEU A 136 -6.89 -7.27 -9.05
CA LEU A 136 -8.15 -7.52 -9.74
C LEU A 136 -8.43 -6.50 -10.85
N ASP A 137 -9.21 -6.92 -11.86
CA ASP A 137 -9.80 -6.02 -12.84
C ASP A 137 -11.20 -5.60 -12.37
N LEU A 138 -11.28 -4.34 -11.90
CA LEU A 138 -12.46 -3.73 -11.27
C LEU A 138 -13.01 -2.56 -12.09
N GLN A 139 -12.75 -2.53 -13.39
CA GLN A 139 -13.15 -1.40 -14.23
C GLN A 139 -14.64 -1.09 -14.08
N GLU A 140 -14.96 0.21 -14.03
CA GLU A 140 -16.32 0.74 -13.99
C GLU A 140 -17.16 0.31 -12.76
N CYS A 141 -16.52 -0.28 -11.72
CA CYS A 141 -17.21 -0.62 -10.48
C CYS A 141 -17.74 0.62 -9.75
N ASN A 142 -18.86 0.45 -9.06
CA ASN A 142 -19.45 1.47 -8.23
C ASN A 142 -19.15 1.21 -6.75
N PHE A 143 -18.21 1.95 -6.20
CA PHE A 143 -17.85 1.98 -4.78
C PHE A 143 -18.35 3.25 -4.08
N SER A 144 -19.40 3.91 -4.59
CA SER A 144 -19.88 5.14 -3.97
C SER A 144 -20.51 4.88 -2.60
N GLN A 145 -20.17 5.74 -1.64
CA GLN A 145 -20.61 5.68 -0.25
C GLN A 145 -20.24 4.37 0.49
N VAL A 146 -19.25 3.59 0.00
CA VAL A 146 -18.77 2.42 0.73
C VAL A 146 -18.04 2.81 2.01
N SER A 147 -18.07 1.95 3.03
CA SER A 147 -17.06 1.87 4.06
C SER A 147 -15.98 0.89 3.61
N ALA A 148 -14.76 1.35 3.42
CA ALA A 148 -13.66 0.55 2.84
C ALA A 148 -12.33 0.91 3.49
N ASN A 149 -12.33 1.08 4.82
CA ASN A 149 -11.12 1.35 5.57
C ASN A 149 -10.17 0.15 5.47
N TYR A 150 -8.86 0.43 5.34
CA TYR A 150 -7.82 -0.59 5.23
C TYR A 150 -7.99 -1.58 4.06
N ILE A 151 -8.83 -1.27 3.07
CA ILE A 151 -9.00 -2.11 1.88
C ILE A 151 -7.71 -2.16 1.06
N ASN A 152 -7.43 -3.31 0.47
CA ASN A 152 -6.26 -3.49 -0.38
C ASN A 152 -6.64 -3.54 -1.86
N PHE A 153 -6.31 -2.48 -2.61
CA PHE A 153 -6.42 -2.36 -4.06
C PHE A 153 -5.05 -2.36 -4.76
N ASN A 154 -4.00 -2.85 -4.11
CA ASN A 154 -2.66 -2.86 -4.69
C ASN A 154 -2.68 -3.51 -6.09
N SER A 155 -2.05 -2.85 -7.08
CA SER A 155 -1.91 -3.34 -8.45
C SER A 155 -3.24 -3.63 -9.19
N SER A 156 -4.38 -3.18 -8.68
CA SER A 156 -5.69 -3.40 -9.32
C SER A 156 -5.96 -2.39 -10.45
N ASN A 157 -6.84 -2.77 -11.37
CA ASN A 157 -7.35 -1.88 -12.42
C ASN A 157 -8.70 -1.30 -11.99
N LEU A 158 -8.68 -0.05 -11.55
CA LEU A 158 -9.82 0.72 -11.07
C LEU A 158 -10.24 1.83 -12.06
N THR A 159 -9.96 1.62 -13.35
CA THR A 159 -10.31 2.58 -14.40
C THR A 159 -11.80 2.88 -14.36
N ARG A 160 -12.17 4.17 -14.31
CA ARG A 160 -13.55 4.69 -14.26
C ARG A 160 -14.38 4.25 -13.07
N CYS A 161 -13.77 3.73 -12.00
CA CYS A 161 -14.50 3.42 -10.78
C CYS A 161 -15.09 4.67 -10.13
N ASN A 162 -16.24 4.50 -9.49
CA ASN A 162 -16.92 5.55 -8.75
C ASN A 162 -16.74 5.36 -7.23
N PHE A 163 -15.87 6.17 -6.60
CA PHE A 163 -15.64 6.22 -5.15
C PHE A 163 -16.25 7.47 -4.50
N LYS A 164 -17.26 8.07 -5.12
CA LYS A 164 -17.88 9.28 -4.59
C LYS A 164 -18.37 9.05 -3.15
N MET A 165 -17.94 9.94 -2.21
CA MET A 165 -18.30 9.89 -0.79
C MET A 165 -17.92 8.57 -0.09
N ALA A 166 -16.97 7.82 -0.61
CA ALA A 166 -16.44 6.60 0.00
C ALA A 166 -15.55 6.93 1.19
N ASN A 167 -15.57 6.09 2.22
CA ASN A 167 -14.58 6.12 3.29
C ASN A 167 -13.48 5.11 2.99
N LEU A 168 -12.30 5.61 2.62
CA LEU A 168 -11.12 4.87 2.16
C LEU A 168 -9.91 5.15 3.06
N GLU A 169 -10.15 5.49 4.32
CA GLU A 169 -9.07 5.79 5.26
C GLU A 169 -8.11 4.61 5.37
N SER A 170 -6.81 4.92 5.30
CA SER A 170 -5.72 3.93 5.37
C SER A 170 -5.77 2.82 4.30
N SER A 171 -6.47 3.04 3.20
CA SER A 171 -6.55 2.09 2.07
C SER A 171 -5.24 2.05 1.27
N ASN A 172 -5.00 0.92 0.59
CA ASN A 172 -3.82 0.71 -0.23
C ASN A 172 -4.17 0.67 -1.72
N PHE A 173 -3.79 1.71 -2.46
CA PHE A 173 -3.91 1.82 -3.92
C PHE A 173 -2.55 1.76 -4.63
N GLN A 174 -1.49 1.34 -3.95
CA GLN A 174 -0.16 1.32 -4.53
C GLN A 174 -0.14 0.57 -5.87
N ASP A 175 0.54 1.14 -6.88
CA ASP A 175 0.64 0.59 -8.24
C ASP A 175 -0.72 0.40 -8.97
N ALA A 176 -1.83 0.94 -8.45
CA ALA A 176 -3.15 0.79 -9.06
C ALA A 176 -3.32 1.68 -10.32
N CYS A 177 -4.19 1.24 -11.23
CA CYS A 177 -4.65 2.05 -12.35
C CYS A 177 -5.98 2.72 -11.99
N LEU A 178 -5.96 4.02 -11.69
CA LEU A 178 -7.10 4.83 -11.26
C LEU A 178 -7.58 5.80 -12.36
N LYS A 179 -7.20 5.56 -13.60
CA LYS A 179 -7.56 6.44 -14.72
C LYS A 179 -9.07 6.75 -14.74
N GLU A 180 -9.42 8.04 -14.81
CA GLU A 180 -10.80 8.54 -14.86
C GLU A 180 -11.67 8.15 -13.62
N ALA A 181 -11.06 7.66 -12.53
CA ALA A 181 -11.79 7.34 -11.31
C ALA A 181 -12.34 8.60 -10.61
N ASN A 182 -13.46 8.46 -9.92
CA ASN A 182 -14.16 9.54 -9.26
C ASN A 182 -14.12 9.40 -7.72
N PHE A 183 -13.24 10.17 -7.06
CA PHE A 183 -13.13 10.26 -5.60
C PHE A 183 -13.77 11.53 -5.02
N LYS A 184 -14.76 12.11 -5.71
CA LYS A 184 -15.42 13.32 -5.22
C LYS A 184 -15.95 13.12 -3.80
N GLN A 185 -15.50 14.01 -2.86
CA GLN A 185 -15.88 13.97 -1.46
C GLN A 185 -15.54 12.67 -0.71
N ALA A 186 -14.58 11.86 -1.21
CA ALA A 186 -14.10 10.68 -0.52
C ALA A 186 -13.14 11.03 0.61
N ASN A 187 -13.09 10.20 1.65
CA ASN A 187 -12.07 10.24 2.69
C ASN A 187 -10.93 9.28 2.32
N LEU A 188 -9.77 9.83 1.97
CA LEU A 188 -8.54 9.12 1.62
C LEU A 188 -7.41 9.39 2.63
N LYS A 189 -7.78 9.80 3.86
CA LYS A 189 -6.79 10.07 4.91
C LYS A 189 -5.89 8.85 5.12
N ASN A 190 -4.56 9.08 5.22
CA ASN A 190 -3.54 8.04 5.36
C ASN A 190 -3.52 7.00 4.22
N ALA A 191 -4.19 7.19 3.10
CA ALA A 191 -4.19 6.24 2.00
C ALA A 191 -2.82 6.16 1.31
N ASN A 192 -2.39 4.95 0.93
CA ASN A 192 -1.21 4.75 0.12
C ASN A 192 -1.59 4.73 -1.37
N ILE A 193 -1.28 5.81 -2.09
CA ILE A 193 -1.57 5.97 -3.53
C ILE A 193 -0.27 5.95 -4.35
N MET A 194 0.84 5.54 -3.75
CA MET A 194 2.18 5.56 -4.35
C MET A 194 2.21 4.82 -5.71
N ARG A 195 2.88 5.42 -6.70
CA ARG A 195 3.08 4.90 -8.07
C ARG A 195 1.80 4.59 -8.85
N SER A 196 0.66 5.14 -8.44
CA SER A 196 -0.62 4.93 -9.11
C SER A 196 -0.76 5.80 -10.37
N LYS A 197 -1.57 5.34 -11.33
CA LYS A 197 -1.89 6.07 -12.56
C LYS A 197 -3.18 6.87 -12.34
N LEU A 198 -3.06 8.19 -12.14
CA LEU A 198 -4.17 9.08 -11.75
C LEU A 198 -4.64 9.99 -12.90
N LYS A 199 -4.38 9.64 -14.15
CA LYS A 199 -4.79 10.47 -15.28
C LYS A 199 -6.30 10.74 -15.27
N SER A 200 -6.67 12.03 -15.30
CA SER A 200 -8.07 12.51 -15.31
C SER A 200 -8.92 12.07 -14.10
N VAL A 201 -8.30 11.75 -12.96
CA VAL A 201 -8.98 11.41 -11.70
C VAL A 201 -9.69 12.65 -11.15
N SER A 202 -10.81 12.47 -10.45
CA SER A 202 -11.48 13.54 -9.72
C SER A 202 -11.34 13.36 -8.20
N PHE A 203 -10.58 14.24 -7.55
CA PHE A 203 -10.48 14.38 -6.10
C PHE A 203 -11.25 15.59 -5.55
N VAL A 204 -12.21 16.12 -6.30
CA VAL A 204 -12.97 17.31 -5.91
C VAL A 204 -13.58 17.15 -4.51
N GLY A 205 -13.15 17.99 -3.56
CA GLY A 205 -13.59 17.95 -2.17
C GLY A 205 -13.18 16.70 -1.39
N ALA A 206 -12.24 15.90 -1.88
CA ALA A 206 -11.73 14.73 -1.17
C ALA A 206 -10.78 15.11 -0.03
N ASN A 207 -10.68 14.30 0.99
CA ASN A 207 -9.69 14.43 2.06
C ASN A 207 -8.51 13.49 1.79
N LEU A 208 -7.34 14.06 1.45
CA LEU A 208 -6.08 13.35 1.18
C LEU A 208 -5.05 13.58 2.32
N THR A 209 -5.47 14.08 3.49
CA THR A 209 -4.55 14.34 4.62
C THR A 209 -3.68 13.10 4.89
N ASP A 210 -2.36 13.30 5.00
CA ASP A 210 -1.37 12.25 5.23
C ASP A 210 -1.35 11.13 4.15
N ALA A 211 -1.99 11.32 3.00
CA ALA A 211 -1.96 10.34 1.92
C ALA A 211 -0.59 10.34 1.21
N ASN A 212 -0.08 9.16 0.86
CA ASN A 212 1.16 9.02 0.11
C ASN A 212 0.89 8.99 -1.40
N LEU A 213 1.22 10.09 -2.10
CA LEU A 213 1.11 10.25 -3.56
C LEU A 213 2.46 10.10 -4.29
N TYR A 214 3.51 9.63 -3.63
CA TYR A 214 4.85 9.56 -4.20
C TYR A 214 4.88 8.79 -5.53
N ALA A 215 5.55 9.38 -6.53
CA ALA A 215 5.70 8.82 -7.89
C ALA A 215 4.39 8.50 -8.61
N SER A 216 3.25 9.06 -8.19
CA SER A 216 1.98 8.92 -8.90
C SER A 216 1.90 9.91 -10.06
N ASN A 217 1.32 9.47 -11.18
CA ASN A 217 1.02 10.34 -12.32
C ASN A 217 -0.43 10.85 -12.21
N TYR A 218 -0.60 12.14 -11.92
CA TYR A 218 -1.90 12.80 -11.78
C TYR A 218 -2.18 13.85 -12.86
N GLU A 219 -1.75 13.60 -14.09
CA GLU A 219 -2.09 14.44 -15.24
C GLU A 219 -3.60 14.64 -15.34
N GLU A 220 -4.02 15.89 -15.57
CA GLU A 220 -5.42 16.27 -15.70
C GLU A 220 -6.29 15.94 -14.47
N ALA A 221 -5.71 15.63 -13.31
CA ALA A 221 -6.48 15.38 -12.10
C ALA A 221 -7.22 16.64 -11.62
N LYS A 222 -8.47 16.50 -11.19
CA LYS A 222 -9.28 17.59 -10.65
C LYS A 222 -9.24 17.55 -9.13
N ILE A 223 -8.70 18.60 -8.48
CA ILE A 223 -8.45 18.62 -7.04
C ILE A 223 -9.13 19.80 -6.32
N ILE A 224 -10.03 20.50 -6.99
CA ILE A 224 -10.73 21.67 -6.43
C ILE A 224 -11.37 21.34 -5.08
N GLY A 225 -11.01 22.10 -4.04
CA GLY A 225 -11.53 21.93 -2.68
C GLY A 225 -11.07 20.65 -1.98
N ALA A 226 -10.09 19.91 -2.54
CA ALA A 226 -9.49 18.79 -1.82
C ALA A 226 -8.60 19.27 -0.67
N ILE A 227 -8.56 18.53 0.43
CA ILE A 227 -7.56 18.68 1.48
C ILE A 227 -6.37 17.85 1.05
N MET A 228 -5.22 18.49 0.82
CA MET A 228 -4.00 17.85 0.34
C MET A 228 -3.25 17.10 1.46
N PRO A 229 -2.21 16.30 1.16
CA PRO A 229 -1.51 15.53 2.19
C PRO A 229 -0.91 16.34 3.33
N ASP A 230 -0.54 17.59 3.09
CA ASP A 230 -0.05 18.56 4.09
C ASP A 230 -1.16 19.18 4.95
N GLY A 231 -2.42 18.83 4.70
CA GLY A 231 -3.60 19.35 5.40
C GLY A 231 -4.16 20.67 4.85
N GLU A 232 -3.53 21.26 3.82
CA GLU A 232 -3.99 22.50 3.21
C GLU A 232 -5.15 22.26 2.23
N VAL A 233 -6.14 23.15 2.25
CA VAL A 233 -7.28 23.11 1.31
C VAL A 233 -6.85 23.74 -0.01
N TYR A 234 -7.06 23.02 -1.07
CA TYR A 234 -6.75 23.49 -2.40
C TYR A 234 -7.71 24.59 -2.88
N ASP A 235 -7.18 25.81 -3.18
CA ASP A 235 -7.96 26.97 -3.60
C ASP A 235 -8.67 26.72 -4.96
N PRO A 236 -10.00 26.99 -5.05
CA PRO A 236 -10.78 26.75 -6.26
C PRO A 236 -10.42 27.61 -7.48
N GLU A 237 -9.61 28.68 -7.34
CA GLU A 237 -9.16 29.51 -8.48
C GLU A 237 -7.89 28.99 -9.18
N GLY A 238 -7.24 27.99 -8.60
CA GLY A 238 -6.04 27.38 -9.14
C GLY A 238 -6.33 26.13 -9.97
N TYR A 239 -6.23 26.23 -11.27
CA TYR A 239 -5.84 25.08 -12.06
C TYR A 239 -4.37 24.80 -11.75
N PHE A 240 -4.07 23.91 -10.81
CA PHE A 240 -2.74 23.36 -10.82
C PHE A 240 -2.63 22.41 -12.00
N VAL A 241 -1.97 22.89 -12.98
CA VAL A 241 -1.07 22.00 -13.68
C VAL A 241 -0.05 21.62 -12.60
N PHE A 242 -0.24 20.49 -11.95
CA PHE A 242 0.88 19.84 -11.31
C PHE A 242 1.87 19.67 -12.46
N GLU A 243 2.91 20.47 -12.47
CA GLU A 243 4.06 20.11 -13.27
C GLU A 243 4.33 18.68 -12.89
N SER A 244 4.19 17.78 -13.85
CA SER A 244 4.49 16.34 -13.75
C SER A 244 6.00 16.09 -13.71
N THR A 245 6.71 17.09 -13.31
CA THR A 245 7.99 16.89 -12.65
C THR A 245 7.61 16.52 -11.21
N PRO A 246 7.95 15.30 -10.72
CA PRO A 246 8.33 15.17 -9.34
C PRO A 246 9.14 16.46 -9.09
N LYS A 247 8.88 17.27 -8.04
CA LYS A 247 9.90 18.22 -7.56
C LYS A 247 11.14 17.41 -7.71
N SER A 248 11.96 17.72 -8.73
CA SER A 248 13.12 16.90 -9.03
C SER A 248 13.71 16.74 -7.67
N THR A 249 13.72 15.53 -7.15
CA THR A 249 14.25 15.29 -5.82
C THR A 249 15.52 16.08 -5.93
N GLN A 250 15.60 17.27 -5.30
CA GLN A 250 16.79 18.10 -5.44
C GLN A 250 17.85 17.24 -4.79
N VAL A 251 18.47 16.44 -5.64
CA VAL A 251 19.59 15.60 -5.26
C VAL A 251 20.77 16.52 -5.45
N GLU A 252 21.23 17.09 -4.37
CA GLU A 252 22.47 17.86 -4.34
C GLU A 252 23.57 16.92 -3.87
N PHE A 253 24.57 16.74 -4.71
CA PHE A 253 25.73 15.93 -4.37
C PHE A 253 26.78 16.81 -3.70
N ILE A 254 27.29 16.34 -2.56
CA ILE A 254 28.27 17.06 -1.74
C ILE A 254 29.61 16.36 -1.84
N ASP A 255 30.63 17.13 -2.19
CA ASP A 255 32.02 16.70 -2.21
C ASP A 255 32.91 17.76 -1.57
N THR A 256 33.96 17.32 -0.88
CA THR A 256 34.99 18.22 -0.31
C THR A 256 36.38 17.59 -0.47
N GLU A 257 37.40 18.42 -0.67
CA GLU A 257 38.79 17.98 -0.68
C GLU A 257 39.31 17.72 0.75
N ASN A 258 38.57 18.16 1.77
CA ASN A 258 38.94 18.01 3.18
C ASN A 258 38.56 16.65 3.81
N ALA A 259 37.91 15.77 3.02
CA ALA A 259 37.62 14.38 3.38
C ALA A 259 37.99 13.44 2.23
N PRO A 260 38.34 12.18 2.52
CA PRO A 260 38.70 11.23 1.47
C PRO A 260 37.49 10.86 0.63
N LYS A 261 37.72 10.65 -0.68
CA LYS A 261 36.68 10.10 -1.58
C LYS A 261 36.52 8.61 -1.30
N SER A 262 35.28 8.15 -1.19
CA SER A 262 35.01 6.72 -1.08
C SER A 262 35.43 5.98 -2.35
N PRO A 263 36.16 4.87 -2.26
CA PRO A 263 36.57 4.11 -3.46
C PRO A 263 35.36 3.52 -4.22
N ASN A 264 34.20 3.39 -3.58
CA ASN A 264 32.99 2.77 -4.14
C ASN A 264 31.85 3.80 -4.38
N SER A 265 32.08 5.10 -4.14
CA SER A 265 31.07 6.15 -4.35
C SER A 265 31.67 7.30 -5.15
N THR A 266 30.91 7.84 -6.08
CA THR A 266 31.30 9.03 -6.87
C THR A 266 31.25 10.31 -6.03
N HIS A 267 30.45 10.31 -4.94
CA HIS A 267 30.23 11.46 -4.06
C HIS A 267 30.34 11.05 -2.58
N GLN A 268 30.72 12.02 -1.73
CA GLN A 268 30.88 11.79 -0.29
C GLN A 268 29.55 11.88 0.46
N ALA A 269 28.62 12.70 -0.01
CA ALA A 269 27.28 12.79 0.57
C ALA A 269 26.27 13.27 -0.47
N VAL A 270 24.97 13.14 -0.12
CA VAL A 270 23.85 13.59 -0.92
C VAL A 270 22.79 14.22 -0.05
N ILE A 271 22.27 15.38 -0.45
CA ILE A 271 21.08 16.01 0.15
C ILE A 271 19.86 15.62 -0.67
N VAL A 272 18.85 15.11 0.00
CA VAL A 272 17.57 14.71 -0.60
C VAL A 272 16.44 15.19 0.32
N ASN A 273 15.61 16.11 -0.18
CA ASN A 273 14.43 16.63 0.56
C ASN A 273 14.75 17.12 1.98
N GLY A 274 15.86 17.88 2.15
CA GLY A 274 16.26 18.40 3.47
C GLY A 274 16.91 17.37 4.40
N SER A 275 17.26 16.20 3.90
CA SER A 275 18.04 15.18 4.63
C SER A 275 19.38 14.97 3.93
N LEU A 276 20.45 15.11 4.66
CA LEU A 276 21.81 14.81 4.23
C LEU A 276 22.19 13.38 4.60
N TYR A 277 22.56 12.59 3.61
CA TYR A 277 23.06 11.21 3.76
C TYR A 277 24.56 11.21 3.46
N VAL A 278 25.37 10.91 4.47
CA VAL A 278 26.84 10.87 4.34
C VAL A 278 27.31 9.44 4.19
N ALA A 279 28.09 9.18 3.14
CA ALA A 279 28.70 7.88 2.91
C ALA A 279 29.65 7.47 4.04
N GLY A 280 29.71 6.16 4.32
CA GLY A 280 30.57 5.61 5.37
C GLY A 280 32.04 6.06 5.20
N GLN A 281 32.56 6.74 6.21
CA GLN A 281 33.95 7.22 6.27
C GLN A 281 34.80 6.24 7.05
N ILE A 282 36.05 6.07 6.61
CA ILE A 282 37.08 5.25 7.24
C ILE A 282 38.31 6.11 7.61
N ALA A 283 39.22 5.54 8.39
CA ALA A 283 40.36 6.26 8.96
C ALA A 283 41.50 6.50 7.97
N ILE A 284 41.23 7.18 6.85
CA ILE A 284 42.24 7.58 5.87
C ILE A 284 42.35 9.10 5.78
N ALA A 285 43.52 9.58 5.40
CA ALA A 285 43.74 11.00 5.23
C ALA A 285 43.34 11.47 3.83
N PRO A 286 42.71 12.68 3.71
CA PRO A 286 42.25 13.21 2.44
C PRO A 286 43.34 13.34 1.35
N THR A 287 44.52 13.77 1.78
CA THR A 287 45.61 14.17 0.84
C THR A 287 46.44 13.02 0.31
N VAL A 288 46.57 11.93 1.04
CA VAL A 288 47.44 10.79 0.65
C VAL A 288 46.66 9.51 0.38
N ASN A 289 45.35 9.53 0.63
CA ASN A 289 44.46 8.37 0.50
C ASN A 289 45.02 7.09 1.13
N ALA A 290 45.77 7.24 2.23
CA ALA A 290 46.41 6.17 2.97
C ALA A 290 46.02 6.24 4.44
N MET A 291 46.03 5.08 5.11
CA MET A 291 45.82 4.96 6.52
C MET A 291 47.01 5.58 7.29
N LEU A 292 46.74 6.47 8.21
CA LEU A 292 47.80 7.16 9.02
C LEU A 292 48.05 6.48 10.36
N CYS A 293 47.13 5.62 10.85
CA CYS A 293 47.17 5.03 12.18
C CYS A 293 46.78 3.56 12.10
N GLU A 294 47.75 2.63 12.06
CA GLU A 294 47.50 1.25 11.69
C GLU A 294 46.74 0.41 12.75
N ASP A 295 46.87 0.68 14.06
CA ASP A 295 46.34 -0.24 15.08
C ASP A 295 45.61 0.38 16.30
N GLU A 296 45.28 1.67 16.28
CA GLU A 296 44.71 2.34 17.45
C GLU A 296 43.27 2.84 17.19
N ILE A 297 42.27 2.24 17.85
CA ILE A 297 40.83 2.54 17.61
C ILE A 297 40.49 4.02 17.89
N THR A 298 41.09 4.64 18.92
CA THR A 298 40.85 6.03 19.29
C THR A 298 41.31 6.99 18.20
N GLU A 299 42.49 6.75 17.64
CA GLU A 299 43.01 7.56 16.53
C GLU A 299 42.22 7.35 15.23
N GLN A 300 41.85 6.11 14.93
CA GLN A 300 40.99 5.83 13.80
C GLN A 300 39.60 6.47 13.95
N THR A 301 39.00 6.42 15.13
CA THR A 301 37.72 7.10 15.43
C THR A 301 37.85 8.60 15.20
N ARG A 302 38.88 9.24 15.76
CA ARG A 302 39.12 10.68 15.58
C ARG A 302 39.20 11.05 14.11
N ARG A 303 39.98 10.31 13.34
CA ARG A 303 40.11 10.55 11.88
C ARG A 303 38.78 10.41 11.12
N VAL A 304 38.01 9.39 11.44
CA VAL A 304 36.68 9.20 10.83
C VAL A 304 35.75 10.37 11.19
N MET A 305 35.72 10.79 12.43
CA MET A 305 34.89 11.92 12.88
C MET A 305 35.34 13.25 12.26
N ASP A 306 36.66 13.49 12.08
CA ASP A 306 37.15 14.67 11.36
C ASP A 306 36.74 14.66 9.89
N ASN A 307 36.81 13.51 9.23
CA ASN A 307 36.36 13.36 7.85
C ASN A 307 34.85 13.66 7.72
N LEU A 308 34.01 13.12 8.63
CA LEU A 308 32.58 13.42 8.68
C LEU A 308 32.31 14.89 8.96
N THR A 309 33.07 15.52 9.86
CA THR A 309 32.98 16.96 10.17
C THR A 309 33.21 17.80 8.90
N ALA A 310 34.21 17.45 8.11
CA ALA A 310 34.49 18.16 6.85
C ALA A 310 33.37 18.03 5.82
N ILE A 311 32.75 16.86 5.73
CA ILE A 311 31.62 16.62 4.80
C ILE A 311 30.34 17.34 5.28
N LEU A 312 30.04 17.29 6.58
CA LEU A 312 28.93 18.02 7.19
C LEU A 312 29.07 19.52 6.93
N ALA A 313 30.25 20.09 7.18
CA ALA A 313 30.53 21.50 6.94
C ALA A 313 30.39 21.90 5.46
N ALA A 314 30.79 21.03 4.53
CA ALA A 314 30.61 21.26 3.09
C ALA A 314 29.12 21.28 2.68
N ALA A 315 28.29 20.58 3.41
CA ALA A 315 26.83 20.57 3.23
C ALA A 315 26.10 21.69 4.01
N GLY A 316 26.84 22.56 4.74
CA GLY A 316 26.25 23.61 5.58
C GLY A 316 25.64 23.08 6.88
N ALA A 317 25.99 21.86 7.29
CA ALA A 317 25.51 21.20 8.50
C ALA A 317 26.63 21.06 9.55
N GLY A 318 26.25 20.72 10.77
CA GLY A 318 27.15 20.40 11.87
C GLY A 318 26.67 19.18 12.67
N TRP A 319 27.41 18.84 13.74
CA TRP A 319 27.06 17.69 14.59
C TRP A 319 25.73 17.85 15.32
N THR A 320 25.27 19.08 15.53
CA THR A 320 23.93 19.38 16.11
C THR A 320 22.78 19.01 15.18
N ASP A 321 23.04 18.90 13.88
CA ASP A 321 22.04 18.57 12.87
C ASP A 321 22.01 17.06 12.58
N VAL A 322 22.97 16.30 13.11
CA VAL A 322 23.04 14.84 12.93
C VAL A 322 21.98 14.15 13.77
N VAL A 323 21.09 13.42 13.09
CA VAL A 323 19.96 12.71 13.72
C VAL A 323 20.24 11.22 13.93
N LYS A 324 21.13 10.64 13.09
CA LYS A 324 21.48 9.22 13.17
C LYS A 324 22.94 8.99 12.79
N THR A 325 23.58 8.04 13.50
CA THR A 325 24.87 7.45 13.08
C THR A 325 24.78 5.94 13.04
N THR A 326 25.48 5.31 12.08
CA THR A 326 25.71 3.86 12.05
C THR A 326 27.22 3.61 12.13
N ILE A 327 27.66 2.83 13.12
CA ILE A 327 29.06 2.53 13.38
C ILE A 327 29.30 1.05 13.12
N PHE A 328 30.25 0.76 12.24
CA PHE A 328 30.70 -0.59 11.93
C PHE A 328 32.07 -0.78 12.52
N MET A 329 32.29 -1.83 13.31
CA MET A 329 33.56 -2.16 13.97
C MET A 329 33.94 -3.62 13.70
N ILE A 330 35.22 -3.92 13.65
CA ILE A 330 35.70 -5.30 13.56
C ILE A 330 35.72 -6.00 14.92
N ASP A 331 35.81 -5.22 16.05
CA ASP A 331 35.81 -5.72 17.44
C ASP A 331 34.98 -4.83 18.34
N LEU A 332 33.85 -5.33 18.88
CA LEU A 332 33.00 -4.60 19.82
C LEU A 332 33.60 -4.44 21.23
N ASN A 333 34.66 -5.19 21.58
CA ASN A 333 35.34 -4.97 22.85
C ASN A 333 36.05 -3.61 22.92
N GLU A 334 36.20 -2.93 21.78
CA GLU A 334 36.80 -1.60 21.71
C GLU A 334 35.75 -0.46 21.76
N CYS A 335 34.45 -0.76 21.93
CA CYS A 335 33.38 0.23 21.95
C CYS A 335 33.61 1.36 22.99
N ASP A 336 34.08 1.04 24.21
CA ASP A 336 34.28 2.06 25.24
C ASP A 336 35.36 3.06 24.83
N ARG A 337 36.42 2.59 24.20
CA ARG A 337 37.52 3.40 23.71
C ARG A 337 37.09 4.26 22.51
N MET A 338 36.32 3.67 21.60
CA MET A 338 35.69 4.38 20.47
C MET A 338 34.75 5.48 21.00
N ASN A 339 33.84 5.14 21.91
CA ASN A 339 32.86 6.08 22.49
C ASN A 339 33.52 7.26 23.20
N SER A 340 34.68 7.06 23.82
CA SER A 340 35.42 8.15 24.50
C SER A 340 35.83 9.26 23.54
N VAL A 341 36.16 8.92 22.30
CA VAL A 341 36.47 9.90 21.24
C VAL A 341 35.22 10.38 20.53
N TYR A 342 34.28 9.48 20.21
CA TYR A 342 33.02 9.79 19.52
C TYR A 342 32.23 10.88 20.25
N SER A 343 32.13 10.78 21.59
CA SER A 343 31.37 11.74 22.39
C SER A 343 31.98 13.15 22.44
N GLU A 344 33.29 13.32 22.14
CA GLU A 344 33.94 14.65 22.11
C GLU A 344 33.31 15.56 21.03
N TYR A 345 32.68 15.01 20.01
CA TYR A 345 32.06 15.77 18.91
C TYR A 345 30.65 16.26 19.25
N PHE A 346 30.11 15.88 20.40
CA PHE A 346 28.79 16.26 20.92
C PHE A 346 28.87 16.94 22.28
N PRO A 347 29.42 18.18 22.33
CA PRO A 347 29.76 18.83 23.63
C PRO A 347 28.52 19.10 24.49
N ASP A 348 27.32 19.22 23.91
CA ASP A 348 26.09 19.44 24.66
C ASP A 348 25.47 18.14 25.20
N GLY A 349 26.13 17.00 25.01
CA GLY A 349 25.68 15.69 25.48
C GLY A 349 24.48 15.11 24.72
N ASN A 350 23.97 15.80 23.67
CA ASN A 350 22.88 15.32 22.82
C ASN A 350 23.43 14.41 21.73
N LEU A 351 23.54 13.12 22.02
CA LEU A 351 23.98 12.13 21.03
C LEU A 351 22.84 11.80 20.05
N PRO A 352 23.14 11.62 18.75
CA PRO A 352 22.17 11.14 17.78
C PRO A 352 21.78 9.69 18.04
N ILE A 353 20.70 9.22 17.40
CA ILE A 353 20.37 7.79 17.43
C ILE A 353 21.56 7.02 16.83
N CYS A 354 22.16 6.13 17.62
CA CYS A 354 23.35 5.39 17.23
C CYS A 354 23.08 3.88 17.15
N THR A 355 23.55 3.25 16.08
CA THR A 355 23.59 1.79 15.92
C THR A 355 25.06 1.38 15.76
N CYS A 356 25.56 0.50 16.62
CA CYS A 356 26.91 -0.06 16.52
C CYS A 356 26.84 -1.57 16.27
N VAL A 357 27.52 -2.06 15.24
CA VAL A 357 27.51 -3.47 14.83
C VAL A 357 28.92 -3.99 14.54
N ALA A 358 29.17 -5.28 14.88
CA ALA A 358 30.38 -5.96 14.47
C ALA A 358 30.26 -6.47 13.04
N VAL A 359 31.35 -6.32 12.27
CA VAL A 359 31.49 -6.85 10.92
C VAL A 359 32.75 -7.68 10.81
N SER A 360 32.79 -8.64 9.91
CA SER A 360 33.96 -9.54 9.74
C SER A 360 35.16 -8.84 9.12
N GLN A 361 34.93 -7.77 8.35
CA GLN A 361 35.99 -7.00 7.68
C GLN A 361 35.48 -5.65 7.24
N LEU A 362 36.36 -4.62 7.24
CA LEU A 362 36.14 -3.30 6.69
C LEU A 362 37.14 -3.01 5.55
N PRO A 363 36.85 -2.06 4.63
CA PRO A 363 37.76 -1.67 3.57
C PRO A 363 39.13 -1.28 4.11
N GLN A 364 40.21 -1.62 3.39
CA GLN A 364 41.61 -1.32 3.76
C GLN A 364 42.01 -1.84 5.17
N ASN A 365 41.32 -2.84 5.70
CA ASN A 365 41.56 -3.44 7.02
C ASN A 365 41.50 -2.43 8.19
N VAL A 366 40.71 -1.34 8.05
CA VAL A 366 40.48 -0.42 9.18
C VAL A 366 39.65 -1.09 10.27
N ARG A 367 39.66 -0.56 11.46
CA ARG A 367 38.94 -1.08 12.65
C ARG A 367 37.52 -0.52 12.74
N ILE A 368 37.26 0.64 12.11
CA ILE A 368 36.00 1.37 12.24
C ILE A 368 35.62 2.08 10.95
N GLN A 369 34.33 2.08 10.66
CA GLN A 369 33.67 2.91 9.66
C GLN A 369 32.43 3.54 10.28
N ILE A 370 32.16 4.81 9.99
CA ILE A 370 30.96 5.53 10.48
C ILE A 370 30.28 6.21 9.30
N GLU A 371 28.97 6.10 9.23
CA GLU A 371 28.09 6.88 8.37
C GLU A 371 27.10 7.69 9.21
N CYS A 372 26.55 8.78 8.66
CA CYS A 372 25.55 9.57 9.36
C CYS A 372 24.46 10.13 8.45
N VAL A 373 23.34 10.48 9.08
CA VAL A 373 22.22 11.22 8.48
C VAL A 373 22.02 12.49 9.30
N ALA A 374 21.92 13.64 8.63
CA ALA A 374 21.66 14.93 9.24
C ALA A 374 20.45 15.63 8.60
N ALA A 375 19.81 16.54 9.31
CA ALA A 375 18.79 17.44 8.80
C ALA A 375 19.48 18.73 8.29
N VAL A 376 19.14 19.20 7.08
CA VAL A 376 19.73 20.38 6.44
C VAL A 376 18.68 21.26 5.78
#